data_7a7e2e9a03a7ca72dfa9316645b47a93
#
_entry.id   7a7e2e9a03a7ca72dfa9316645b47a93
#
_cell.length_a   1.000
_cell.length_b   1.000
_cell.length_c   1.000
_cell.angle_alpha   90.00
_cell.angle_beta   90.00
_cell.angle_gamma   90.00
#
_symmetry.space_group_name_H-M   'P 1'
#
loop_
_entity.id
_entity.type
_entity.pdbx_description
1 polymer ?
#
loop_
_entity_poly.entity_id
_entity_poly.type
_entity_poly.pdbx_seq_one_letter_code
_entity_poly.pdbx_strand_id
1 'polypeptide(L)'
;MSEAPRDEVIPRGAWQFDQEVTAVFDDMLQRSIPQYNAMRMVTFEVGRRFVQPGTAIIDMGCSRGQVLLPFVSSFGAANDYIGLEISEPMIEAARQNFAYHQHGNRVSIQSADLRHEFPGVTSSLVLSVLTLQFTPIEYRQQIIRRVFESLAPGGAFILVEKILGATAKLDEAFVNLFLNIKRENGYSESQIDRKRLSLEGVLVPVTARWNEELLYQEGFTSVDCFWRHLNFAGWVAVKP
;
A
#
# COMPACT_ATOMS: atom_id res chain seq x y z
N MET A 1 9.40 17.57 -21.70
CA MET A 1 9.06 16.72 -20.55
C MET A 1 10.22 15.74 -20.39
N SER A 2 11.01 15.83 -19.30
CA SER A 2 12.05 14.84 -19.03
C SER A 2 11.38 13.49 -18.76
N GLU A 3 11.86 12.42 -19.40
CA GLU A 3 11.42 11.07 -19.06
C GLU A 3 11.62 10.83 -17.55
N ALA A 4 10.64 10.17 -16.92
CA ALA A 4 10.76 9.79 -15.53
C ALA A 4 12.01 8.88 -15.37
N PRO A 5 12.80 9.06 -14.30
CA PRO A 5 14.01 8.28 -14.11
C PRO A 5 13.68 6.79 -13.99
N ARG A 6 14.41 5.97 -14.75
CA ARG A 6 14.27 4.51 -14.76
C ARG A 6 14.86 3.90 -13.49
N ASP A 7 14.20 2.89 -12.95
CA ASP A 7 14.70 2.14 -11.79
C ASP A 7 15.89 1.25 -12.19
N GLU A 8 17.08 1.71 -11.83
CA GLU A 8 18.35 0.99 -11.94
C GLU A 8 18.98 0.74 -10.56
N VAL A 9 18.23 0.97 -9.48
CA VAL A 9 18.73 0.80 -8.12
C VAL A 9 19.10 -0.64 -7.84
N ILE A 10 20.34 -0.85 -7.40
CA ILE A 10 20.88 -2.14 -6.96
C ILE A 10 21.14 -2.05 -5.46
N PRO A 11 20.28 -2.65 -4.62
CA PRO A 11 20.44 -2.60 -3.17
C PRO A 11 21.78 -3.21 -2.72
N ARG A 12 22.44 -2.56 -1.74
CA ARG A 12 23.71 -3.03 -1.16
C ARG A 12 23.54 -3.81 0.15
N GLY A 13 22.31 -3.84 0.70
CA GLY A 13 21.97 -4.50 1.96
C GLY A 13 20.48 -4.75 2.06
N ALA A 14 19.93 -4.78 3.28
CA ALA A 14 18.50 -4.86 3.51
C ALA A 14 17.78 -3.69 2.83
N TRP A 15 16.59 -3.95 2.29
CA TRP A 15 15.79 -2.95 1.58
C TRP A 15 15.47 -1.74 2.45
N GLN A 16 15.67 -0.56 1.90
CA GLN A 16 15.31 0.73 2.51
C GLN A 16 14.60 1.61 1.50
N PHE A 17 13.63 2.37 1.97
CA PHE A 17 12.94 3.40 1.18
C PHE A 17 13.71 4.72 1.31
N ASP A 18 14.94 4.73 0.80
CA ASP A 18 15.86 5.87 0.82
C ASP A 18 15.60 6.85 -0.33
N GLN A 19 16.48 7.84 -0.48
CA GLN A 19 16.37 8.86 -1.51
C GLN A 19 16.55 8.30 -2.94
N GLU A 20 17.41 7.29 -3.13
CA GLU A 20 17.64 6.67 -4.45
C GLU A 20 16.37 5.92 -4.89
N VAL A 21 15.77 5.12 -4.00
CA VAL A 21 14.51 4.43 -4.22
C VAL A 21 13.37 5.42 -4.44
N THR A 22 13.30 6.49 -3.65
CA THR A 22 12.26 7.52 -3.77
C THR A 22 12.26 8.19 -5.14
N ALA A 23 13.42 8.45 -5.70
CA ALA A 23 13.56 9.10 -7.00
C ALA A 23 12.99 8.26 -8.16
N VAL A 24 13.09 6.93 -8.09
CA VAL A 24 12.66 5.99 -9.15
C VAL A 24 11.39 5.21 -8.79
N PHE A 25 10.73 5.58 -7.70
CA PHE A 25 9.68 4.77 -7.07
C PHE A 25 8.53 4.42 -8.02
N ASP A 26 8.10 5.35 -8.85
CA ASP A 26 6.98 5.15 -9.77
C ASP A 26 7.32 4.13 -10.87
N ASP A 27 8.50 4.25 -11.48
CA ASP A 27 8.98 3.29 -12.48
C ASP A 27 9.17 1.90 -11.84
N MET A 28 9.75 1.88 -10.63
CA MET A 28 9.93 0.66 -9.88
C MET A 28 8.61 -0.09 -9.62
N LEU A 29 7.57 0.61 -9.18
CA LEU A 29 6.27 0.01 -8.91
C LEU A 29 5.60 -0.48 -10.19
N GLN A 30 5.60 0.32 -11.25
CA GLN A 30 5.00 -0.05 -12.54
C GLN A 30 5.67 -1.28 -13.15
N ARG A 31 6.99 -1.41 -13.02
CA ARG A 31 7.75 -2.54 -13.54
C ARG A 31 7.76 -3.77 -12.63
N SER A 32 7.58 -3.57 -11.32
CA SER A 32 7.66 -4.66 -10.32
C SER A 32 6.30 -5.22 -9.93
N ILE A 33 5.23 -4.43 -9.93
CA ILE A 33 3.91 -4.88 -9.48
C ILE A 33 3.05 -5.18 -10.70
N PRO A 34 2.57 -6.42 -10.87
CA PRO A 34 1.72 -6.79 -12.00
C PRO A 34 0.45 -5.93 -12.03
N GLN A 35 0.13 -5.37 -13.20
CA GLN A 35 -1.07 -4.54 -13.40
C GLN A 35 -1.20 -3.37 -12.39
N TYR A 36 -0.09 -2.76 -11.98
CA TYR A 36 -0.05 -1.73 -10.94
C TYR A 36 -1.10 -0.62 -11.13
N ASN A 37 -1.22 -0.07 -12.34
CA ASN A 37 -2.18 0.99 -12.63
C ASN A 37 -3.64 0.50 -12.55
N ALA A 38 -3.94 -0.71 -13.01
CA ALA A 38 -5.26 -1.31 -12.90
C ALA A 38 -5.63 -1.58 -11.45
N MET A 39 -4.69 -2.09 -10.66
CA MET A 39 -4.86 -2.30 -9.21
C MET A 39 -5.20 -0.97 -8.51
N ARG A 40 -4.44 0.09 -8.77
CA ARG A 40 -4.71 1.42 -8.18
C ARG A 40 -6.07 1.98 -8.59
N MET A 41 -6.44 1.84 -9.86
CA MET A 41 -7.74 2.30 -10.35
C MET A 41 -8.89 1.57 -9.65
N VAL A 42 -8.84 0.25 -9.54
CA VAL A 42 -9.90 -0.51 -8.86
C VAL A 42 -9.90 -0.25 -7.35
N THR A 43 -8.74 -0.04 -6.72
CA THR A 43 -8.63 0.40 -5.33
C THR A 43 -9.37 1.72 -5.09
N PHE A 44 -9.20 2.70 -5.97
CA PHE A 44 -9.93 3.96 -5.91
C PHE A 44 -11.43 3.76 -6.12
N GLU A 45 -11.83 3.03 -7.17
CA GLU A 45 -13.25 2.82 -7.51
C GLU A 45 -14.02 2.06 -6.41
N VAL A 46 -13.38 1.11 -5.75
CA VAL A 46 -13.97 0.41 -4.58
C VAL A 46 -13.98 1.35 -3.37
N GLY A 47 -12.83 1.94 -3.02
CA GLY A 47 -12.70 2.76 -1.81
C GLY A 47 -13.63 3.97 -1.79
N ARG A 48 -13.80 4.65 -2.93
CA ARG A 48 -14.67 5.84 -3.02
C ARG A 48 -16.14 5.58 -2.66
N ARG A 49 -16.61 4.32 -2.68
CA ARG A 49 -17.98 3.94 -2.31
C ARG A 49 -18.25 4.03 -0.82
N PHE A 50 -17.21 4.05 -0.01
CA PHE A 50 -17.29 4.03 1.45
C PHE A 50 -16.93 5.37 2.08
N VAL A 51 -16.51 6.36 1.28
CA VAL A 51 -16.17 7.69 1.78
C VAL A 51 -17.41 8.40 2.30
N GLN A 52 -17.35 8.87 3.54
CA GLN A 52 -18.41 9.63 4.21
C GLN A 52 -17.93 11.07 4.44
N PRO A 53 -18.73 12.10 4.09
CA PRO A 53 -18.33 13.48 4.31
C PRO A 53 -18.06 13.80 5.78
N GLY A 54 -17.07 14.66 6.04
CA GLY A 54 -16.71 15.09 7.40
C GLY A 54 -15.85 14.09 8.18
N THR A 55 -15.41 12.99 7.55
CA THR A 55 -14.50 12.01 8.14
C THR A 55 -13.10 12.09 7.52
N ALA A 56 -12.13 11.39 8.10
CA ALA A 56 -10.81 11.26 7.49
C ALA A 56 -10.74 10.11 6.48
N ILE A 57 -9.85 10.27 5.48
CA ILE A 57 -9.32 9.22 4.63
C ILE A 57 -7.85 9.04 4.98
N ILE A 58 -7.46 7.84 5.42
CA ILE A 58 -6.12 7.55 5.92
C ILE A 58 -5.41 6.60 4.95
N ASP A 59 -4.17 6.93 4.56
CA ASP A 59 -3.30 6.05 3.74
C ASP A 59 -2.08 5.64 4.57
N MET A 60 -2.03 4.37 4.94
CA MET A 60 -0.94 3.78 5.73
C MET A 60 0.23 3.39 4.83
N GLY A 61 1.41 3.97 5.07
CA GLY A 61 2.56 3.86 4.18
C GLY A 61 2.29 4.56 2.86
N CYS A 62 1.91 5.83 2.94
CA CYS A 62 1.45 6.60 1.78
C CYS A 62 2.56 6.84 0.73
N SER A 63 3.81 6.54 1.04
CA SER A 63 4.96 6.78 0.15
C SER A 63 4.94 8.20 -0.42
N ARG A 64 4.86 8.34 -1.74
CA ARG A 64 4.77 9.64 -2.42
C ARG A 64 3.33 10.20 -2.52
N GLY A 65 2.34 9.58 -1.87
CA GLY A 65 0.95 10.04 -1.80
C GLY A 65 0.07 9.69 -3.01
N GLN A 66 0.54 8.83 -3.90
CA GLN A 66 -0.14 8.58 -5.18
C GLN A 66 -1.45 7.79 -5.05
N VAL A 67 -1.61 6.98 -4.00
CA VAL A 67 -2.87 6.28 -3.72
C VAL A 67 -3.90 7.24 -3.15
N LEU A 68 -3.48 8.18 -2.32
CA LEU A 68 -4.35 9.17 -1.67
C LEU A 68 -4.81 10.27 -2.64
N LEU A 69 -3.98 10.65 -3.61
CA LEU A 69 -4.22 11.78 -4.53
C LEU A 69 -5.57 11.73 -5.27
N PRO A 70 -6.04 10.60 -5.83
CA PRO A 70 -7.35 10.52 -6.48
C PRO A 70 -8.52 10.82 -5.53
N PHE A 71 -8.41 10.46 -4.25
CA PHE A 71 -9.42 10.78 -3.24
C PHE A 71 -9.43 12.27 -2.93
N VAL A 72 -8.26 12.88 -2.74
CA VAL A 72 -8.13 14.34 -2.55
C VAL A 72 -8.77 15.09 -3.72
N SER A 73 -8.49 14.68 -4.95
CA SER A 73 -9.04 15.30 -6.16
C SER A 73 -10.56 15.14 -6.29
N SER A 74 -11.10 14.00 -5.81
CA SER A 74 -12.54 13.69 -5.98
C SER A 74 -13.41 14.27 -4.88
N PHE A 75 -12.93 14.34 -3.64
CA PHE A 75 -13.74 14.75 -2.49
C PHE A 75 -13.38 16.15 -1.95
N GLY A 76 -12.23 16.68 -2.33
CA GLY A 76 -11.83 18.06 -2.03
C GLY A 76 -11.94 18.42 -0.55
N ALA A 77 -12.68 19.49 -0.22
CA ALA A 77 -12.83 19.98 1.14
C ALA A 77 -13.86 19.20 1.99
N ALA A 78 -14.49 18.16 1.45
CA ALA A 78 -15.48 17.37 2.19
C ALA A 78 -14.86 16.45 3.24
N ASN A 79 -13.57 16.13 3.11
CA ASN A 79 -12.86 15.18 3.96
C ASN A 79 -11.48 15.73 4.36
N ASP A 80 -10.90 15.17 5.43
CA ASP A 80 -9.50 15.31 5.77
C ASP A 80 -8.71 14.11 5.25
N TYR A 81 -7.45 14.33 4.83
CA TYR A 81 -6.60 13.31 4.22
C TYR A 81 -5.33 13.18 5.03
N ILE A 82 -5.05 11.97 5.49
CA ILE A 82 -3.89 11.69 6.33
C ILE A 82 -3.04 10.62 5.67
N GLY A 83 -1.82 10.99 5.28
CA GLY A 83 -0.80 10.04 4.85
C GLY A 83 0.13 9.72 6.01
N LEU A 84 0.28 8.45 6.35
CA LEU A 84 1.22 7.97 7.36
C LEU A 84 2.43 7.34 6.64
N GLU A 85 3.64 7.76 6.99
CA GLU A 85 4.86 7.25 6.38
C GLU A 85 6.01 7.33 7.40
N ILE A 86 6.97 6.41 7.32
CA ILE A 86 8.15 6.40 8.19
C ILE A 86 9.43 6.88 7.48
N SER A 87 9.47 6.80 6.15
CA SER A 87 10.60 7.22 5.34
C SER A 87 10.59 8.73 5.11
N GLU A 88 11.56 9.45 5.65
CA GLU A 88 11.66 10.91 5.46
C GLU A 88 11.76 11.33 3.99
N PRO A 89 12.55 10.66 3.10
CA PRO A 89 12.55 10.99 1.67
C PRO A 89 11.16 10.84 1.02
N MET A 90 10.38 9.82 1.40
CA MET A 90 9.01 9.63 0.90
C MET A 90 8.05 10.70 1.42
N ILE A 91 8.15 11.06 2.72
CA ILE A 91 7.37 12.13 3.34
C ILE A 91 7.57 13.45 2.60
N GLU A 92 8.83 13.81 2.37
CA GLU A 92 9.17 15.04 1.66
C GLU A 92 8.62 15.04 0.23
N ALA A 93 8.78 13.93 -0.50
CA ALA A 93 8.23 13.78 -1.85
C ALA A 93 6.69 13.86 -1.86
N ALA A 94 6.00 13.26 -0.88
CA ALA A 94 4.56 13.37 -0.74
C ALA A 94 4.11 14.81 -0.49
N ARG A 95 4.74 15.51 0.44
CA ARG A 95 4.45 16.93 0.74
C ARG A 95 4.60 17.80 -0.51
N GLN A 96 5.66 17.60 -1.29
CA GLN A 96 5.87 18.33 -2.55
C GLN A 96 4.77 18.03 -3.56
N ASN A 97 4.37 16.76 -3.73
CA ASN A 97 3.29 16.37 -4.64
C ASN A 97 1.96 17.03 -4.28
N PHE A 98 1.59 17.05 -3.01
CA PHE A 98 0.33 17.67 -2.58
C PHE A 98 0.38 19.20 -2.61
N ALA A 99 1.51 19.83 -2.34
CA ALA A 99 1.67 21.28 -2.48
C ALA A 99 1.44 21.74 -3.92
N TYR A 100 1.94 20.97 -4.91
CA TYR A 100 1.75 21.27 -6.33
C TYR A 100 0.28 21.22 -6.77
N HIS A 101 -0.51 20.32 -6.20
CA HIS A 101 -1.91 20.11 -6.58
C HIS A 101 -2.91 21.07 -5.89
N GLN A 102 -2.45 22.11 -5.17
CA GLN A 102 -3.28 23.15 -4.52
C GLN A 102 -4.37 22.63 -3.55
N HIS A 103 -4.35 21.36 -3.19
CA HIS A 103 -5.30 20.74 -2.26
C HIS A 103 -4.76 20.68 -0.82
N GLY A 104 -3.64 21.40 -0.55
CA GLY A 104 -2.79 21.24 0.61
C GLY A 104 -3.42 21.52 1.98
N ASN A 105 -4.55 22.25 2.06
CA ASN A 105 -5.11 22.67 3.35
C ASN A 105 -5.80 21.54 4.13
N ARG A 106 -6.05 20.38 3.50
CA ARG A 106 -6.70 19.23 4.12
C ARG A 106 -5.86 17.96 4.08
N VAL A 107 -4.66 18.03 3.51
CA VAL A 107 -3.73 16.92 3.44
C VAL A 107 -2.66 17.08 4.50
N SER A 108 -2.53 16.09 5.38
CA SER A 108 -1.50 15.99 6.41
C SER A 108 -0.64 14.77 6.18
N ILE A 109 0.64 14.96 5.86
CA ILE A 109 1.62 13.86 5.76
C ILE A 109 2.41 13.82 7.07
N GLN A 110 2.22 12.72 7.80
CA GLN A 110 2.75 12.53 9.15
C GLN A 110 3.83 11.45 9.15
N SER A 111 4.93 11.72 9.85
CA SER A 111 5.90 10.69 10.20
C SER A 111 5.29 9.81 11.27
N ALA A 112 5.10 8.52 10.99
CA ALA A 112 4.46 7.60 11.92
C ALA A 112 4.98 6.17 11.74
N ASP A 113 5.32 5.55 12.86
CA ASP A 113 5.56 4.11 12.92
C ASP A 113 4.26 3.39 13.26
N LEU A 114 3.69 2.70 12.30
CA LEU A 114 2.42 1.98 12.42
C LEU A 114 2.40 0.96 13.57
N ARG A 115 3.56 0.49 14.02
CA ARG A 115 3.67 -0.41 15.18
C ARG A 115 3.20 0.26 16.48
N HIS A 116 3.34 1.57 16.57
CA HIS A 116 3.14 2.33 17.80
C HIS A 116 2.11 3.45 17.66
N GLU A 117 1.96 4.03 16.46
CA GLU A 117 1.23 5.26 16.22
C GLU A 117 0.09 5.06 15.22
N PHE A 118 -1.05 5.66 15.52
CA PHE A 118 -2.20 5.74 14.62
C PHE A 118 -3.02 7.00 14.97
N PRO A 119 -3.57 7.72 13.97
CA PRO A 119 -4.33 8.95 14.23
C PRO A 119 -5.60 8.70 15.04
N GLY A 120 -5.81 9.48 16.10
CA GLY A 120 -7.01 9.44 16.93
C GLY A 120 -8.19 10.20 16.32
N VAL A 121 -8.53 9.91 15.06
CA VAL A 121 -9.61 10.57 14.31
C VAL A 121 -10.61 9.56 13.79
N THR A 122 -11.86 10.00 13.57
CA THR A 122 -12.85 9.15 12.89
C THR A 122 -12.58 9.15 11.39
N SER A 123 -12.42 7.98 10.82
CA SER A 123 -12.21 7.77 9.37
C SER A 123 -13.37 7.02 8.74
N SER A 124 -13.64 7.22 7.46
CA SER A 124 -14.56 6.38 6.68
C SER A 124 -13.82 5.46 5.71
N LEU A 125 -12.57 5.77 5.43
CA LEU A 125 -11.73 4.94 4.58
C LEU A 125 -10.31 4.91 5.12
N VAL A 126 -9.78 3.70 5.28
CA VAL A 126 -8.36 3.48 5.55
C VAL A 126 -7.80 2.62 4.42
N LEU A 127 -6.63 2.99 3.92
CA LEU A 127 -5.93 2.32 2.83
C LEU A 127 -4.61 1.76 3.36
N SER A 128 -4.26 0.55 2.96
CA SER A 128 -2.93 -0.05 3.10
C SER A 128 -2.58 -0.75 1.79
N VAL A 129 -1.83 -0.06 0.96
CA VAL A 129 -1.48 -0.57 -0.37
C VAL A 129 -0.01 -0.93 -0.42
N LEU A 130 0.28 -2.23 -0.36
CA LEU A 130 1.62 -2.81 -0.34
C LEU A 130 2.48 -2.35 0.86
N THR A 131 1.85 -2.12 2.00
CA THR A 131 2.49 -1.53 3.19
C THR A 131 2.59 -2.52 4.34
N LEU A 132 1.49 -3.16 4.73
CA LEU A 132 1.44 -4.02 5.93
C LEU A 132 2.43 -5.19 5.82
N GLN A 133 2.74 -5.65 4.60
CA GLN A 133 3.75 -6.68 4.32
C GLN A 133 5.16 -6.33 4.81
N PHE A 134 5.47 -5.05 5.04
CA PHE A 134 6.74 -4.57 5.59
C PHE A 134 6.72 -4.44 7.12
N THR A 135 5.58 -4.71 7.75
CA THR A 135 5.46 -4.71 9.21
C THR A 135 5.63 -6.14 9.71
N PRO A 136 6.42 -6.36 10.80
CA PRO A 136 6.53 -7.67 11.42
C PRO A 136 5.16 -8.25 11.80
N ILE A 137 5.01 -9.57 11.65
CA ILE A 137 3.70 -10.26 11.76
C ILE A 137 3.03 -10.01 13.11
N GLU A 138 3.80 -9.97 14.18
CA GLU A 138 3.33 -9.78 15.55
C GLU A 138 2.63 -8.44 15.81
N TYR A 139 2.87 -7.43 14.98
CA TYR A 139 2.22 -6.12 15.10
C TYR A 139 0.95 -5.99 14.25
N ARG A 140 0.75 -6.84 13.22
CA ARG A 140 -0.31 -6.65 12.21
C ARG A 140 -1.70 -6.68 12.82
N GLN A 141 -1.95 -7.60 13.76
CA GLN A 141 -3.24 -7.68 14.43
C GLN A 141 -3.58 -6.37 15.18
N GLN A 142 -2.64 -5.83 15.93
CA GLN A 142 -2.84 -4.57 16.65
C GLN A 142 -3.07 -3.38 15.69
N ILE A 143 -2.37 -3.37 14.55
CA ILE A 143 -2.56 -2.33 13.53
C ILE A 143 -3.97 -2.41 12.96
N ILE A 144 -4.44 -3.60 12.56
CA ILE A 144 -5.80 -3.80 12.02
C ILE A 144 -6.87 -3.45 13.05
N ARG A 145 -6.65 -3.73 14.35
CA ARG A 145 -7.53 -3.31 15.43
C ARG A 145 -7.68 -1.80 15.49
N ARG A 146 -6.56 -1.05 15.43
CA ARG A 146 -6.59 0.42 15.41
C ARG A 146 -7.31 0.97 14.18
N VAL A 147 -7.12 0.33 13.02
CA VAL A 147 -7.88 0.64 11.79
C VAL A 147 -9.36 0.47 12.05
N PHE A 148 -9.78 -0.69 12.55
CA PHE A 148 -11.19 -0.98 12.84
C PHE A 148 -11.79 0.02 13.83
N GLU A 149 -11.07 0.35 14.90
CA GLU A 149 -11.50 1.33 15.92
C GLU A 149 -11.69 2.73 15.33
N SER A 150 -10.81 3.16 14.41
CA SER A 150 -10.88 4.49 13.79
C SER A 150 -12.02 4.63 12.78
N LEU A 151 -12.48 3.52 12.17
CA LEU A 151 -13.51 3.56 11.15
C LEU A 151 -14.89 3.89 11.77
N ALA A 152 -15.63 4.78 11.10
CA ALA A 152 -17.04 4.98 11.31
C ALA A 152 -17.85 3.73 10.89
N PRO A 153 -19.07 3.50 11.46
CA PRO A 153 -19.97 2.47 10.95
C PRO A 153 -20.22 2.63 9.44
N GLY A 154 -20.16 1.53 8.68
CA GLY A 154 -20.23 1.54 7.21
C GLY A 154 -18.97 2.03 6.51
N GLY A 155 -17.92 2.41 7.24
CA GLY A 155 -16.61 2.71 6.69
C GLY A 155 -15.84 1.46 6.29
N ALA A 156 -14.80 1.60 5.47
CA ALA A 156 -14.07 0.47 4.93
C ALA A 156 -12.56 0.57 5.10
N PHE A 157 -11.93 -0.59 5.21
CA PHE A 157 -10.50 -0.78 5.08
C PHE A 157 -10.18 -1.46 3.76
N ILE A 158 -9.26 -0.90 3.00
CA ILE A 158 -8.70 -1.51 1.79
C ILE A 158 -7.30 -1.99 2.09
N LEU A 159 -7.07 -3.29 1.90
CA LEU A 159 -5.79 -3.94 2.07
C LEU A 159 -5.33 -4.53 0.74
N VAL A 160 -4.18 -4.10 0.23
CA VAL A 160 -3.53 -4.71 -0.95
C VAL A 160 -2.15 -5.18 -0.58
N GLU A 161 -1.87 -6.47 -0.78
CA GLU A 161 -0.64 -7.10 -0.33
C GLU A 161 -0.07 -8.09 -1.36
N LYS A 162 1.24 -8.29 -1.29
CA LYS A 162 1.86 -9.50 -1.84
C LYS A 162 1.50 -10.68 -0.94
N ILE A 163 1.17 -11.81 -1.54
CA ILE A 163 0.72 -13.00 -0.82
C ILE A 163 1.53 -14.24 -1.21
N LEU A 164 1.54 -15.22 -0.32
CA LEU A 164 2.01 -16.56 -0.61
C LEU A 164 0.94 -17.35 -1.36
N GLY A 165 1.37 -18.30 -2.18
CA GLY A 165 0.50 -19.32 -2.74
C GLY A 165 -0.11 -20.20 -1.65
N ALA A 166 -1.31 -20.75 -1.88
CA ALA A 166 -1.99 -21.59 -0.91
C ALA A 166 -1.25 -22.91 -0.60
N THR A 167 -0.35 -23.34 -1.47
CA THR A 167 0.57 -24.48 -1.30
C THR A 167 1.94 -24.11 -1.84
N ALA A 168 2.99 -24.80 -1.38
CA ALA A 168 4.35 -24.58 -1.86
C ALA A 168 4.46 -24.68 -3.40
N LYS A 169 3.76 -25.65 -4.02
CA LYS A 169 3.74 -25.83 -5.47
C LYS A 169 3.11 -24.63 -6.21
N LEU A 170 2.01 -24.09 -5.68
CA LEU A 170 1.36 -22.90 -6.28
C LEU A 170 2.18 -21.65 -6.03
N ASP A 171 2.81 -21.53 -4.87
CA ASP A 171 3.70 -20.40 -4.56
C ASP A 171 4.88 -20.36 -5.52
N GLU A 172 5.57 -21.48 -5.71
CA GLU A 172 6.67 -21.59 -6.66
C GLU A 172 6.23 -21.22 -8.08
N ALA A 173 5.08 -21.72 -8.54
CA ALA A 173 4.54 -21.40 -9.86
C ALA A 173 4.26 -19.90 -10.01
N PHE A 174 3.62 -19.26 -9.02
CA PHE A 174 3.30 -17.84 -9.06
C PHE A 174 4.54 -16.95 -8.94
N VAL A 175 5.52 -17.35 -8.13
CA VAL A 175 6.81 -16.65 -8.04
C VAL A 175 7.53 -16.71 -9.40
N ASN A 176 7.58 -17.87 -10.06
CA ASN A 176 8.22 -17.99 -11.36
C ASN A 176 7.54 -17.13 -12.43
N LEU A 177 6.22 -17.11 -12.48
CA LEU A 177 5.46 -16.23 -13.38
C LEU A 177 5.71 -14.74 -13.08
N PHE A 178 5.75 -14.37 -11.81
CA PHE A 178 6.06 -13.01 -11.38
C PHE A 178 7.47 -12.57 -11.77
N LEU A 179 8.47 -13.46 -11.67
CA LEU A 179 9.84 -13.17 -12.10
C LEU A 179 9.91 -13.00 -13.63
N ASN A 180 9.12 -13.77 -14.41
CA ASN A 180 9.03 -13.58 -15.86
C ASN A 180 8.47 -12.19 -16.20
N ILE A 181 7.41 -11.73 -15.54
CA ILE A 181 6.88 -10.36 -15.72
C ILE A 181 7.96 -9.31 -15.48
N LYS A 182 8.79 -9.47 -14.45
CA LYS A 182 9.91 -8.55 -14.21
C LYS A 182 10.93 -8.53 -15.35
N ARG A 183 11.27 -9.71 -15.90
CA ARG A 183 12.16 -9.83 -17.07
C ARG A 183 11.57 -9.12 -18.30
N GLU A 184 10.30 -9.36 -18.58
CA GLU A 184 9.56 -8.71 -19.67
C GLU A 184 9.51 -7.20 -19.50
N ASN A 185 9.44 -6.72 -18.26
CA ASN A 185 9.49 -5.30 -17.90
C ASN A 185 10.94 -4.74 -17.88
N GLY A 186 11.94 -5.51 -18.35
CA GLY A 186 13.31 -5.05 -18.60
C GLY A 186 14.23 -5.04 -17.38
N TYR A 187 13.91 -5.79 -16.30
CA TYR A 187 14.90 -6.07 -15.25
C TYR A 187 15.87 -7.18 -15.67
N SER A 188 17.15 -6.98 -15.41
CA SER A 188 18.16 -8.04 -15.55
C SER A 188 18.06 -9.06 -14.40
N GLU A 189 18.58 -10.27 -14.62
CA GLU A 189 18.66 -11.30 -13.58
C GLU A 189 19.38 -10.77 -12.32
N SER A 190 20.47 -10.05 -12.50
CA SER A 190 21.22 -9.45 -11.39
C SER A 190 20.40 -8.47 -10.58
N GLN A 191 19.57 -7.62 -11.23
CA GLN A 191 18.67 -6.71 -10.54
C GLN A 191 17.56 -7.45 -9.80
N ILE A 192 16.99 -8.49 -10.40
CA ILE A 192 15.96 -9.32 -9.79
C ILE A 192 16.49 -10.00 -8.54
N ASP A 193 17.65 -10.66 -8.63
CA ASP A 193 18.26 -11.38 -7.51
C ASP A 193 18.65 -10.45 -6.36
N ARG A 194 19.28 -9.32 -6.66
CA ARG A 194 19.69 -8.34 -5.66
C ARG A 194 18.48 -7.75 -4.92
N LYS A 195 17.42 -7.39 -5.65
CA LYS A 195 16.18 -6.90 -5.03
C LYS A 195 15.50 -7.98 -4.21
N ARG A 196 15.48 -9.23 -4.66
CA ARG A 196 14.92 -10.36 -3.91
C ARG A 196 15.67 -10.55 -2.58
N LEU A 197 16.99 -10.63 -2.62
CA LEU A 197 17.83 -10.79 -1.44
C LEU A 197 17.67 -9.64 -0.45
N SER A 198 17.59 -8.39 -0.94
CA SER A 198 17.42 -7.22 -0.07
C SER A 198 16.07 -7.20 0.67
N LEU A 199 15.05 -7.85 0.10
CA LEU A 199 13.71 -7.93 0.69
C LEU A 199 13.53 -9.10 1.64
N GLU A 200 14.49 -10.04 1.73
CA GLU A 200 14.44 -11.16 2.69
C GLU A 200 14.40 -10.63 4.12
N GLY A 201 13.40 -11.07 4.90
CA GLY A 201 13.16 -10.60 6.26
C GLY A 201 12.59 -9.18 6.40
N VAL A 202 12.55 -8.40 5.31
CA VAL A 202 11.97 -7.04 5.28
C VAL A 202 10.53 -7.08 4.76
N LEU A 203 10.30 -7.74 3.64
CA LEU A 203 8.97 -7.98 3.10
C LEU A 203 8.54 -9.41 3.47
N VAL A 204 7.50 -9.53 4.28
CA VAL A 204 7.02 -10.81 4.82
C VAL A 204 5.59 -11.06 4.35
N PRO A 205 5.40 -11.72 3.19
CA PRO A 205 4.07 -12.06 2.70
C PRO A 205 3.46 -13.19 3.54
N VAL A 206 2.14 -13.20 3.61
CA VAL A 206 1.33 -14.28 4.20
C VAL A 206 0.34 -14.81 3.17
N THR A 207 -0.39 -15.87 3.45
CA THR A 207 -1.42 -16.39 2.54
C THR A 207 -2.63 -15.45 2.48
N ALA A 208 -3.39 -15.50 1.38
CA ALA A 208 -4.65 -14.76 1.26
C ALA A 208 -5.60 -15.08 2.42
N ARG A 209 -5.73 -16.36 2.76
CA ARG A 209 -6.56 -16.83 3.89
C ARG A 209 -6.14 -16.21 5.22
N TRP A 210 -4.84 -16.08 5.48
CA TRP A 210 -4.34 -15.47 6.71
C TRP A 210 -4.77 -14.00 6.83
N ASN A 211 -4.69 -13.23 5.73
CA ASN A 211 -5.16 -11.84 5.71
C ASN A 211 -6.68 -11.75 5.95
N GLU A 212 -7.48 -12.62 5.33
CA GLU A 212 -8.93 -12.67 5.53
C GLU A 212 -9.29 -13.03 6.99
N GLU A 213 -8.64 -14.06 7.55
CA GLU A 213 -8.84 -14.45 8.95
C GLU A 213 -8.49 -13.31 9.91
N LEU A 214 -7.40 -12.59 9.66
CA LEU A 214 -7.00 -11.43 10.46
C LEU A 214 -8.07 -10.32 10.44
N LEU A 215 -8.64 -10.02 9.27
CA LEU A 215 -9.70 -9.02 9.14
C LEU A 215 -10.96 -9.43 9.92
N TYR A 216 -11.40 -10.69 9.79
CA TYR A 216 -12.55 -11.19 10.54
C TYR A 216 -12.32 -11.22 12.05
N GLN A 217 -11.11 -11.55 12.51
CA GLN A 217 -10.74 -11.56 13.94
C GLN A 217 -10.86 -10.18 14.58
N GLU A 218 -10.61 -9.11 13.82
CA GLU A 218 -10.69 -7.75 14.33
C GLU A 218 -12.09 -7.11 14.18
N GLY A 219 -13.10 -7.87 13.72
CA GLY A 219 -14.50 -7.48 13.78
C GLY A 219 -15.12 -7.03 12.45
N PHE A 220 -14.37 -7.06 11.35
CA PHE A 220 -14.97 -6.83 10.04
C PHE A 220 -15.93 -7.99 9.70
N THR A 221 -17.15 -7.66 9.29
CA THR A 221 -18.18 -8.66 9.00
C THR A 221 -18.36 -8.92 7.51
N SER A 222 -17.94 -7.99 6.67
CA SER A 222 -18.00 -8.08 5.22
C SER A 222 -16.58 -7.89 4.66
N VAL A 223 -15.98 -8.99 4.24
CA VAL A 223 -14.62 -9.00 3.65
C VAL A 223 -14.72 -9.68 2.29
N ASP A 224 -14.26 -9.01 1.25
CA ASP A 224 -14.24 -9.56 -0.11
C ASP A 224 -12.95 -9.19 -0.84
N CYS A 225 -12.47 -10.13 -1.67
CA CYS A 225 -11.29 -9.94 -2.51
C CYS A 225 -11.73 -9.30 -3.84
N PHE A 226 -11.47 -8.00 -4.01
CA PHE A 226 -11.89 -7.26 -5.21
C PHE A 226 -10.87 -7.31 -6.36
N TRP A 227 -9.62 -7.69 -6.08
CA TRP A 227 -8.56 -7.80 -7.07
C TRP A 227 -7.56 -8.90 -6.70
N ARG A 228 -7.15 -9.67 -7.70
CA ARG A 228 -6.09 -10.66 -7.54
C ARG A 228 -5.29 -10.83 -8.83
N HIS A 229 -3.97 -10.83 -8.71
CA HIS A 229 -3.05 -11.17 -9.80
C HIS A 229 -1.86 -11.95 -9.27
N LEU A 230 -1.76 -13.25 -9.61
CA LEU A 230 -0.72 -14.18 -9.13
C LEU A 230 -0.56 -14.14 -7.61
N ASN A 231 0.59 -13.65 -7.16
CA ASN A 231 0.99 -13.50 -5.76
C ASN A 231 0.73 -12.09 -5.20
N PHE A 232 -0.29 -11.40 -5.71
CA PHE A 232 -0.82 -10.15 -5.18
C PHE A 232 -2.34 -10.23 -5.06
N ALA A 233 -2.91 -9.65 -4.02
CA ALA A 233 -4.35 -9.57 -3.85
C ALA A 233 -4.76 -8.31 -3.09
N GLY A 234 -6.00 -7.88 -3.30
CA GLY A 234 -6.60 -6.72 -2.64
C GLY A 234 -7.97 -7.04 -2.09
N TRP A 235 -8.21 -6.63 -0.85
CA TRP A 235 -9.46 -6.84 -0.12
C TRP A 235 -10.09 -5.53 0.29
N VAL A 236 -11.42 -5.54 0.33
CA VAL A 236 -12.22 -4.54 1.01
C VAL A 236 -12.85 -5.19 2.25
N ALA A 237 -12.71 -4.56 3.40
CA ALA A 237 -13.30 -5.00 4.67
C ALA A 237 -14.16 -3.87 5.24
N VAL A 238 -15.44 -4.13 5.47
CA VAL A 238 -16.42 -3.12 5.90
C VAL A 238 -16.74 -3.28 7.37
N LYS A 239 -16.70 -2.16 8.11
CA LYS A 239 -17.14 -2.10 9.50
C LYS A 239 -18.66 -2.09 9.57
N PRO A 240 -19.30 -2.95 10.37
CA PRO A 240 -20.75 -2.96 10.55
C PRO A 240 -21.32 -1.65 11.12
#